data_306e548e0391cc30b7e8c3a7168774d4
#
_entry.id   306e548e0391cc30b7e8c3a7168774d4
#
_cell.length_a   1.000
_cell.length_b   1.000
_cell.length_c   1.000
_cell.angle_alpha   90.00
_cell.angle_beta   90.00
_cell.angle_gamma   90.00
#
_symmetry.space_group_name_H-M   'P 1'
#
loop_
_entity.id
_entity.type
_entity.pdbx_description
1 polymer ?
#
loop_
_entity_poly.entity_id
_entity_poly.type
_entity_poly.pdbx_seq_one_letter_code
_entity_poly.pdbx_strand_id
1 'polypeptide(L)'
;ADVRWSPCNIFSTQDHAAAAIAAAGIPVFAWKGETEEEFLWCIKQTILAEKDGDKVWDANMILDDGGDLTEMVHNDFPEMLNNVHGISEETTTGVHRLLEMLEKGELKVPAINVNDSVTKAKNDNKYGCRHSLNDAIKRGTDHLLSGKKALVIGYGDVGKGSAASLRQEGMIVKVTEIDPICAMQACMDGFEVVSPYINGENNGTLEC
;
A
#
# COMPACT_ATOMS: atom_id res chain seq x y z
N ALA A 1 -12.95 -4.70 21.65
CA ALA A 1 -11.59 -5.15 21.32
C ALA A 1 -10.62 -4.05 21.72
N ASP A 2 -9.48 -4.44 22.28
CA ASP A 2 -8.38 -3.51 22.50
C ASP A 2 -7.59 -3.39 21.20
N VAL A 3 -7.39 -2.16 20.75
CA VAL A 3 -6.75 -1.86 19.48
C VAL A 3 -5.61 -0.87 19.71
N ARG A 4 -4.52 -1.05 18.99
CA ARG A 4 -3.44 -0.10 18.88
C ARG A 4 -3.16 0.17 17.41
N TRP A 5 -2.77 1.38 17.07
CA TRP A 5 -2.66 1.81 15.70
C TRP A 5 -1.32 2.48 15.40
N SER A 6 -0.72 2.10 14.29
CA SER A 6 0.38 2.80 13.61
C SER A 6 0.05 2.98 12.13
N PRO A 7 0.71 3.88 11.40
CA PRO A 7 0.48 4.02 9.96
C PRO A 7 1.06 2.83 9.19
N CYS A 8 0.61 2.65 7.96
CA CYS A 8 1.13 1.63 7.05
C CYS A 8 2.31 2.13 6.20
N ASN A 9 2.56 3.43 6.18
CA ASN A 9 3.72 4.07 5.56
C ASN A 9 3.85 5.53 6.00
N ILE A 10 4.98 6.18 5.69
CA ILE A 10 5.28 7.56 6.08
C ILE A 10 4.36 8.63 5.47
N PHE A 11 3.53 8.28 4.47
CA PHE A 11 2.70 9.24 3.73
C PHE A 11 1.23 9.19 4.10
N SER A 12 0.72 8.09 4.66
CA SER A 12 -0.71 7.80 4.75
C SER A 12 -1.45 8.55 5.85
N THR A 13 -0.77 8.97 6.91
CA THR A 13 -1.42 9.57 8.08
C THR A 13 -2.07 10.92 7.76
N GLN A 14 -3.28 11.09 8.28
CA GLN A 14 -3.96 12.38 8.38
C GLN A 14 -4.08 12.73 9.87
N ASP A 15 -3.45 13.83 10.31
CA ASP A 15 -3.33 14.19 11.72
C ASP A 15 -4.69 14.31 12.43
N HIS A 16 -5.70 14.85 11.76
CA HIS A 16 -7.03 14.97 12.35
C HIS A 16 -7.70 13.61 12.56
N ALA A 17 -7.43 12.61 11.71
CA ALA A 17 -7.91 11.25 11.88
C ALA A 17 -7.19 10.56 13.05
N ALA A 18 -5.86 10.67 13.13
CA ALA A 18 -5.08 10.16 14.25
C ALA A 18 -5.52 10.81 15.58
N ALA A 19 -5.73 12.11 15.60
CA ALA A 19 -6.22 12.84 16.77
C ALA A 19 -7.63 12.37 17.20
N ALA A 20 -8.52 12.08 16.25
CA ALA A 20 -9.85 11.56 16.54
C ALA A 20 -9.80 10.14 17.15
N ILE A 21 -8.92 9.28 16.67
CA ILE A 21 -8.67 7.95 17.22
C ILE A 21 -8.13 8.06 18.66
N ALA A 22 -7.15 8.94 18.88
CA ALA A 22 -6.58 9.20 20.20
C ALA A 22 -7.63 9.76 21.17
N ALA A 23 -8.47 10.68 20.72
CA ALA A 23 -9.55 11.26 21.52
C ALA A 23 -10.62 10.20 21.91
N ALA A 24 -10.78 9.15 21.13
CA ALA A 24 -11.62 8.01 21.47
C ALA A 24 -10.99 7.04 22.50
N GLY A 25 -9.77 7.34 22.98
CA GLY A 25 -9.05 6.53 23.97
C GLY A 25 -8.30 5.34 23.38
N ILE A 26 -8.12 5.30 22.06
CA ILE A 26 -7.38 4.25 21.38
C ILE A 26 -5.91 4.70 21.21
N PRO A 27 -4.92 3.93 21.70
CA PRO A 27 -3.51 4.25 21.46
C PRO A 27 -3.21 4.30 19.96
N VAL A 28 -2.71 5.44 19.51
CA VAL A 28 -2.32 5.68 18.12
C VAL A 28 -0.95 6.34 18.08
N PHE A 29 -0.05 5.79 17.28
CA PHE A 29 1.32 6.25 17.09
C PHE A 29 1.48 6.59 15.62
N ALA A 30 1.06 7.80 15.22
CA ALA A 30 1.04 8.23 13.83
C ALA A 30 0.93 9.75 13.72
N TRP A 31 1.68 10.36 12.79
CA TRP A 31 1.53 11.77 12.40
C TRP A 31 1.94 11.98 10.94
N LYS A 32 1.53 13.08 10.38
CA LYS A 32 1.91 13.47 9.01
C LYS A 32 3.35 13.95 8.95
N GLY A 33 4.12 13.41 8.01
CA GLY A 33 5.51 13.83 7.80
C GLY A 33 6.53 13.09 8.65
N GLU A 34 6.22 11.87 9.05
CA GLU A 34 7.20 10.97 9.67
C GLU A 34 8.41 10.73 8.75
N THR A 35 9.57 10.60 9.37
CA THR A 35 10.74 9.98 8.75
C THR A 35 10.61 8.46 8.79
N GLU A 36 11.45 7.75 8.04
CA GLU A 36 11.52 6.29 8.08
C GLU A 36 11.82 5.75 9.50
N GLU A 37 12.70 6.42 10.23
CA GLU A 37 13.04 6.05 11.61
C GLU A 37 11.85 6.24 12.55
N GLU A 38 11.11 7.34 12.41
CA GLU A 38 9.92 7.61 13.19
C GLU A 38 8.78 6.64 12.88
N PHE A 39 8.62 6.26 11.62
CA PHE A 39 7.68 5.22 11.18
C PHE A 39 7.97 3.87 11.84
N LEU A 40 9.21 3.41 11.81
CA LEU A 40 9.61 2.18 12.48
C LEU A 40 9.42 2.27 14.00
N TRP A 41 9.71 3.44 14.60
CA TRP A 41 9.42 3.68 16.01
C TRP A 41 7.93 3.58 16.31
N CYS A 42 7.05 4.13 15.46
CA CYS A 42 5.59 4.04 15.62
C CYS A 42 5.10 2.59 15.60
N ILE A 43 5.59 1.77 14.67
CA ILE A 43 5.28 0.33 14.63
C ILE A 43 5.73 -0.33 15.93
N LYS A 44 6.96 -0.05 16.37
CA LYS A 44 7.49 -0.60 17.62
C LYS A 44 6.64 -0.22 18.83
N GLN A 45 6.17 1.04 18.93
CA GLN A 45 5.30 1.47 20.03
C GLN A 45 3.94 0.77 20.01
N THR A 46 3.45 0.38 18.83
CA THR A 46 2.22 -0.40 18.70
C THR A 46 2.39 -1.81 19.29
N ILE A 47 3.58 -2.38 19.15
CA ILE A 47 3.93 -3.72 19.65
C ILE A 47 4.17 -3.73 21.17
N LEU A 48 4.81 -2.68 21.71
CA LEU A 48 5.21 -2.64 23.12
C LEU A 48 4.04 -2.34 24.05
N ALA A 49 3.97 -3.04 25.18
CA ALA A 49 2.91 -2.84 26.18
C ALA A 49 3.07 -1.52 26.96
N GLU A 50 4.32 -1.09 27.16
CA GLU A 50 4.69 0.08 27.96
C GLU A 50 5.59 1.00 27.13
N LYS A 51 5.44 2.31 27.31
CA LYS A 51 6.33 3.29 26.70
C LYS A 51 7.76 3.05 27.19
N ASP A 52 8.67 2.91 26.25
CA ASP A 52 10.10 2.68 26.50
C ASP A 52 10.42 1.40 27.30
N GLY A 53 9.46 0.46 27.40
CA GLY A 53 9.62 -0.86 27.97
C GLY A 53 9.95 -1.92 26.93
N ASP A 54 10.42 -3.08 27.39
CA ASP A 54 10.71 -4.24 26.50
C ASP A 54 9.56 -5.25 26.47
N LYS A 55 8.51 -5.05 27.26
CA LYS A 55 7.38 -5.96 27.34
C LYS A 55 6.47 -5.78 26.14
N VAL A 56 6.26 -6.86 25.38
CA VAL A 56 5.31 -6.88 24.26
C VAL A 56 3.87 -6.86 24.77
N TRP A 57 3.00 -6.23 23.96
CA TRP A 57 1.57 -6.25 24.18
C TRP A 57 1.01 -7.64 23.84
N ASP A 58 0.04 -8.08 24.64
CA ASP A 58 -0.64 -9.37 24.49
C ASP A 58 -1.70 -9.33 23.39
N ALA A 59 -1.30 -8.96 22.17
CA ALA A 59 -2.18 -8.96 21.02
C ALA A 59 -2.40 -10.37 20.48
N ASN A 60 -3.61 -10.66 20.04
CA ASN A 60 -3.97 -11.97 19.49
C ASN A 60 -4.33 -11.94 17.99
N MET A 61 -4.36 -10.78 17.38
CA MET A 61 -4.58 -10.59 15.94
C MET A 61 -3.71 -9.46 15.42
N ILE A 62 -3.23 -9.61 14.20
CA ILE A 62 -2.57 -8.56 13.43
C ILE A 62 -3.43 -8.22 12.21
N LEU A 63 -3.62 -6.93 11.99
CA LEU A 63 -4.22 -6.36 10.79
C LEU A 63 -3.15 -5.48 10.18
N ASP A 64 -2.66 -5.86 9.00
CA ASP A 64 -1.51 -5.21 8.36
C ASP A 64 -1.85 -4.72 6.94
N ASP A 65 -1.11 -3.74 6.49
CA ASP A 65 -1.23 -3.14 5.16
C ASP A 65 0.18 -2.82 4.63
N GLY A 66 0.79 -3.79 3.99
CA GLY A 66 2.15 -3.71 3.43
C GLY A 66 3.16 -4.65 4.06
N GLY A 67 2.86 -5.22 5.24
CA GLY A 67 3.66 -6.27 5.86
C GLY A 67 4.76 -5.78 6.81
N ASP A 68 4.92 -4.47 7.03
CA ASP A 68 6.01 -3.96 7.88
C ASP A 68 5.83 -4.33 9.36
N LEU A 69 4.61 -4.26 9.90
CA LEU A 69 4.30 -4.72 11.25
C LEU A 69 4.54 -6.23 11.39
N THR A 70 4.05 -7.00 10.43
CA THR A 70 4.21 -8.45 10.39
C THR A 70 5.68 -8.85 10.37
N GLU A 71 6.48 -8.21 9.52
CA GLU A 71 7.92 -8.46 9.41
C GLU A 71 8.65 -8.12 10.72
N MET A 72 8.36 -6.96 11.31
CA MET A 72 8.96 -6.55 12.58
C MET A 72 8.61 -7.53 13.72
N VAL A 73 7.36 -8.00 13.79
CA VAL A 73 6.95 -8.98 14.80
C VAL A 73 7.69 -10.31 14.62
N HIS A 74 7.85 -10.79 13.39
CA HIS A 74 8.55 -12.05 13.13
C HIS A 74 10.05 -11.99 13.42
N ASN A 75 10.69 -10.85 13.12
CA ASN A 75 12.13 -10.68 13.24
C ASN A 75 12.56 -10.25 14.65
N ASP A 76 11.87 -9.26 15.22
CA ASP A 76 12.32 -8.58 16.43
C ASP A 76 11.53 -8.98 17.69
N PHE A 77 10.29 -9.47 17.53
CA PHE A 77 9.38 -9.80 18.65
C PHE A 77 8.68 -11.16 18.46
N PRO A 78 9.42 -12.25 18.14
CA PRO A 78 8.83 -13.54 17.81
C PRO A 78 8.02 -14.17 18.96
N GLU A 79 8.25 -13.77 20.21
CA GLU A 79 7.47 -14.22 21.37
C GLU A 79 6.00 -13.79 21.29
N MET A 80 5.70 -12.66 20.63
CA MET A 80 4.32 -12.19 20.43
C MET A 80 3.50 -13.19 19.60
N LEU A 81 4.15 -13.90 18.67
CA LEU A 81 3.50 -14.87 17.79
C LEU A 81 2.90 -16.07 18.54
N ASN A 82 3.33 -16.34 19.77
CA ASN A 82 2.72 -17.40 20.62
C ASN A 82 1.24 -17.11 20.92
N ASN A 83 0.83 -15.87 20.91
CA ASN A 83 -0.54 -15.42 21.20
C ASN A 83 -1.32 -15.01 19.97
N VAL A 84 -0.65 -14.70 18.86
CA VAL A 84 -1.27 -14.27 17.62
C VAL A 84 -1.95 -15.46 16.95
N HIS A 85 -3.26 -15.38 16.76
CA HIS A 85 -4.05 -16.41 16.07
C HIS A 85 -3.97 -16.31 14.55
N GLY A 86 -3.68 -15.12 14.04
CA GLY A 86 -3.55 -14.91 12.60
C GLY A 86 -3.32 -13.44 12.21
N ILE A 87 -3.01 -13.28 10.94
CA ILE A 87 -2.74 -12.00 10.27
C ILE A 87 -3.78 -11.80 9.19
N SER A 88 -4.29 -10.59 9.03
CA SER A 88 -5.06 -10.16 7.87
C SER A 88 -4.23 -9.12 7.11
N GLU A 89 -3.95 -9.38 5.84
CA GLU A 89 -3.16 -8.48 5.00
C GLU A 89 -4.04 -7.80 3.95
N GLU A 90 -3.96 -6.47 3.90
CA GLU A 90 -4.81 -5.61 3.10
C GLU A 90 -4.33 -5.44 1.65
N THR A 91 -3.01 -5.50 1.38
CA THR A 91 -2.48 -4.99 0.13
C THR A 91 -1.53 -5.95 -0.60
N THR A 92 -1.39 -5.76 -1.91
CA THR A 92 -0.58 -6.62 -2.80
C THR A 92 0.87 -6.76 -2.32
N THR A 93 1.51 -5.67 -1.89
CA THR A 93 2.90 -5.69 -1.43
C THR A 93 3.07 -6.57 -0.19
N GLY A 94 2.17 -6.46 0.78
CA GLY A 94 2.19 -7.30 1.97
C GLY A 94 1.89 -8.77 1.66
N VAL A 95 0.95 -9.05 0.75
CA VAL A 95 0.69 -10.42 0.29
C VAL A 95 1.93 -11.05 -0.33
N HIS A 96 2.68 -10.32 -1.15
CA HIS A 96 3.95 -10.82 -1.72
C HIS A 96 4.97 -11.14 -0.63
N ARG A 97 5.14 -10.27 0.38
CA ARG A 97 6.02 -10.54 1.52
C ARG A 97 5.59 -11.79 2.29
N LEU A 98 4.30 -11.95 2.56
CA LEU A 98 3.77 -13.14 3.24
C LEU A 98 4.02 -14.44 2.44
N LEU A 99 3.88 -14.40 1.12
CA LEU A 99 4.19 -15.53 0.26
C LEU A 99 5.68 -15.87 0.28
N GLU A 100 6.57 -14.88 0.22
CA GLU A 100 8.02 -15.09 0.36
C GLU A 100 8.38 -15.69 1.73
N MET A 101 7.79 -15.18 2.80
CA MET A 101 7.99 -15.74 4.15
C MET A 101 7.49 -17.18 4.25
N LEU A 102 6.36 -17.49 3.60
CA LEU A 102 5.82 -18.84 3.55
C LEU A 102 6.76 -19.81 2.80
N GLU A 103 7.26 -19.40 1.64
CA GLU A 103 8.21 -20.19 0.83
C GLU A 103 9.51 -20.46 1.58
N LYS A 104 9.99 -19.49 2.36
CA LYS A 104 11.19 -19.63 3.22
C LYS A 104 10.92 -20.41 4.52
N GLY A 105 9.67 -20.71 4.85
CA GLY A 105 9.27 -21.34 6.12
C GLY A 105 9.39 -20.40 7.33
N GLU A 106 9.40 -19.10 7.11
CA GLU A 106 9.53 -18.06 8.13
C GLU A 106 8.17 -17.60 8.67
N LEU A 107 7.09 -17.74 7.92
CA LEU A 107 5.73 -17.40 8.37
C LEU A 107 5.27 -18.39 9.45
N LYS A 108 5.11 -17.90 10.69
CA LYS A 108 4.85 -18.73 11.86
C LYS A 108 3.38 -18.85 12.26
N VAL A 109 2.52 -17.99 11.72
CA VAL A 109 1.08 -17.97 12.02
C VAL A 109 0.27 -17.92 10.74
N PRO A 110 -1.00 -18.37 10.75
CA PRO A 110 -1.87 -18.25 9.59
C PRO A 110 -2.03 -16.81 9.11
N ALA A 111 -2.00 -16.59 7.80
CA ALA A 111 -2.24 -15.28 7.21
C ALA A 111 -3.36 -15.35 6.18
N ILE A 112 -4.24 -14.35 6.19
CA ILE A 112 -5.37 -14.22 5.27
C ILE A 112 -5.08 -13.07 4.31
N ASN A 113 -5.05 -13.40 3.01
CA ASN A 113 -4.98 -12.42 1.93
C ASN A 113 -6.37 -11.81 1.71
N VAL A 114 -6.60 -10.64 2.30
CA VAL A 114 -7.83 -9.86 2.10
C VAL A 114 -7.79 -9.10 0.77
N ASN A 115 -6.59 -8.72 0.31
CA ASN A 115 -6.41 -7.97 -0.93
C ASN A 115 -7.08 -8.65 -2.14
N ASP A 116 -6.92 -9.96 -2.27
CA ASP A 116 -7.40 -10.70 -3.45
C ASP A 116 -8.86 -11.13 -3.35
N SER A 117 -9.56 -10.75 -2.29
CA SER A 117 -11.02 -10.90 -2.27
C SER A 117 -11.64 -10.05 -3.39
N VAL A 118 -12.68 -10.57 -4.03
CA VAL A 118 -13.37 -9.90 -5.16
C VAL A 118 -13.90 -8.53 -4.71
N THR A 119 -14.39 -8.43 -3.50
CA THR A 119 -14.93 -7.19 -2.92
C THR A 119 -13.86 -6.18 -2.55
N LYS A 120 -12.57 -6.59 -2.46
CA LYS A 120 -11.46 -5.69 -2.18
C LYS A 120 -10.74 -5.29 -3.47
N ALA A 121 -9.97 -6.17 -4.10
CA ALA A 121 -9.10 -5.79 -5.22
C ALA A 121 -9.86 -5.29 -6.46
N LYS A 122 -10.99 -5.93 -6.79
CA LYS A 122 -11.79 -5.52 -7.96
C LYS A 122 -12.66 -4.29 -7.70
N ASN A 123 -12.76 -3.85 -6.46
CA ASN A 123 -13.49 -2.65 -6.05
C ASN A 123 -12.52 -1.55 -5.60
N ASP A 124 -11.88 -1.70 -4.45
CA ASP A 124 -11.02 -0.68 -3.85
C ASP A 124 -9.80 -0.35 -4.71
N ASN A 125 -8.99 -1.36 -5.10
CA ASN A 125 -7.76 -1.11 -5.84
C ASN A 125 -8.05 -0.42 -7.19
N LYS A 126 -9.12 -0.77 -7.86
CA LYS A 126 -9.50 -0.21 -9.15
C LYS A 126 -10.25 1.11 -9.02
N TYR A 127 -11.37 1.12 -8.33
CA TYR A 127 -12.26 2.28 -8.28
C TYR A 127 -11.85 3.30 -7.22
N GLY A 128 -11.26 2.86 -6.11
CA GLY A 128 -10.69 3.75 -5.10
C GLY A 128 -9.56 4.59 -5.69
N CYS A 129 -8.61 3.97 -6.40
CA CYS A 129 -7.53 4.69 -7.09
C CYS A 129 -8.05 5.56 -8.24
N ARG A 130 -9.05 5.08 -9.00
CA ARG A 130 -9.69 5.87 -10.05
C ARG A 130 -10.32 7.15 -9.50
N HIS A 131 -10.90 7.06 -8.31
CA HIS A 131 -11.54 8.19 -7.65
C HIS A 131 -10.52 9.16 -7.04
N SER A 132 -9.48 8.65 -6.40
CA SER A 132 -8.55 9.45 -5.58
C SER A 132 -7.35 10.01 -6.32
N LEU A 133 -6.89 9.39 -7.41
CA LEU A 133 -5.63 9.77 -8.08
C LEU A 133 -5.63 11.19 -8.59
N ASN A 134 -6.64 11.59 -9.36
CA ASN A 134 -6.71 12.93 -9.94
C ASN A 134 -6.89 14.02 -8.88
N ASP A 135 -7.61 13.73 -7.81
CA ASP A 135 -7.75 14.61 -6.66
C ASP A 135 -6.39 14.83 -5.97
N ALA A 136 -5.64 13.73 -5.72
CA ALA A 136 -4.33 13.80 -5.10
C ALA A 136 -3.32 14.60 -5.96
N ILE A 137 -3.29 14.37 -7.28
CA ILE A 137 -2.41 15.12 -8.18
C ILE A 137 -2.77 16.61 -8.17
N LYS A 138 -4.05 16.95 -8.29
CA LYS A 138 -4.50 18.35 -8.29
C LYS A 138 -4.17 19.05 -6.98
N ARG A 139 -4.40 18.40 -5.84
CA ARG A 139 -4.06 18.95 -4.52
C ARG A 139 -2.55 19.10 -4.31
N GLY A 140 -1.77 18.12 -4.75
CA GLY A 140 -0.33 18.11 -4.55
C GLY A 140 0.46 19.03 -5.49
N THR A 141 -0.08 19.33 -6.67
CA THR A 141 0.67 20.03 -7.71
C THR A 141 0.05 21.35 -8.18
N ASP A 142 -1.22 21.59 -7.89
CA ASP A 142 -2.01 22.74 -8.38
C ASP A 142 -1.97 22.88 -9.92
N HIS A 143 -1.92 21.74 -10.64
CA HIS A 143 -1.84 21.72 -12.10
C HIS A 143 -3.15 21.27 -12.75
N LEU A 144 -3.46 21.86 -13.91
CA LEU A 144 -4.47 21.33 -14.83
C LEU A 144 -3.93 20.06 -15.49
N LEU A 145 -4.74 19.02 -15.55
CA LEU A 145 -4.36 17.72 -16.11
C LEU A 145 -4.67 17.61 -17.60
N SER A 146 -5.75 18.23 -18.06
CA SER A 146 -6.21 18.13 -19.44
C SER A 146 -5.14 18.53 -20.45
N GLY A 147 -4.96 17.72 -21.49
CA GLY A 147 -3.97 17.91 -22.55
C GLY A 147 -2.54 17.52 -22.19
N LYS A 148 -2.26 17.19 -20.93
CA LYS A 148 -0.93 16.71 -20.52
C LYS A 148 -0.74 15.23 -20.83
N LYS A 149 0.50 14.81 -20.98
CA LYS A 149 0.88 13.41 -21.16
C LYS A 149 1.04 12.73 -19.80
N ALA A 150 0.66 11.47 -19.74
CA ALA A 150 0.88 10.60 -18.56
C ALA A 150 1.36 9.23 -18.99
N LEU A 151 2.34 8.71 -18.30
CA LEU A 151 2.77 7.30 -18.38
C LEU A 151 2.31 6.58 -17.13
N VAL A 152 1.48 5.56 -17.29
CA VAL A 152 1.07 4.66 -16.21
C VAL A 152 1.93 3.42 -16.26
N ILE A 153 2.68 3.19 -15.18
CA ILE A 153 3.60 2.05 -15.05
C ILE A 153 2.86 0.94 -14.29
N GLY A 154 2.51 -0.12 -15.00
CA GLY A 154 1.68 -1.22 -14.52
C GLY A 154 0.19 -1.06 -14.91
N TYR A 155 -0.44 -2.20 -15.30
CA TYR A 155 -1.86 -2.24 -15.67
C TYR A 155 -2.62 -3.34 -14.92
N GLY A 156 -2.25 -3.58 -13.67
CA GLY A 156 -3.05 -4.33 -12.69
C GLY A 156 -4.31 -3.54 -12.27
N ASP A 157 -4.95 -3.93 -11.19
CA ASP A 157 -6.20 -3.27 -10.76
C ASP A 157 -6.01 -1.77 -10.47
N VAL A 158 -4.94 -1.38 -9.79
CA VAL A 158 -4.58 0.03 -9.55
C VAL A 158 -4.28 0.77 -10.85
N GLY A 159 -3.48 0.18 -11.73
CA GLY A 159 -3.12 0.78 -13.01
C GLY A 159 -4.32 1.01 -13.93
N LYS A 160 -5.26 0.06 -13.98
CA LYS A 160 -6.54 0.18 -14.71
C LYS A 160 -7.36 1.37 -14.21
N GLY A 161 -7.50 1.50 -12.90
CA GLY A 161 -8.19 2.62 -12.27
C GLY A 161 -7.49 3.94 -12.55
N SER A 162 -6.18 3.98 -12.39
CA SER A 162 -5.34 5.16 -12.61
C SER A 162 -5.38 5.66 -14.05
N ALA A 163 -5.19 4.78 -15.03
CA ALA A 163 -5.24 5.13 -16.45
C ALA A 163 -6.63 5.66 -16.85
N ALA A 164 -7.70 5.02 -16.35
CA ALA A 164 -9.06 5.48 -16.60
C ALA A 164 -9.32 6.86 -15.97
N SER A 165 -8.82 7.13 -14.77
CA SER A 165 -8.92 8.42 -14.09
C SER A 165 -8.26 9.54 -14.89
N LEU A 166 -7.01 9.33 -15.31
CA LEU A 166 -6.23 10.32 -16.06
C LEU A 166 -6.84 10.60 -17.44
N ARG A 167 -7.29 9.56 -18.14
CA ARG A 167 -7.99 9.71 -19.43
C ARG A 167 -9.30 10.49 -19.28
N GLN A 168 -10.05 10.25 -18.21
CA GLN A 168 -11.30 10.97 -17.94
C GLN A 168 -11.07 12.48 -17.74
N GLU A 169 -9.89 12.87 -17.19
CA GLU A 169 -9.48 14.26 -17.03
C GLU A 169 -8.95 14.88 -18.35
N GLY A 170 -8.95 14.14 -19.45
CA GLY A 170 -8.51 14.63 -20.76
C GLY A 170 -6.99 14.55 -20.96
N MET A 171 -6.29 13.72 -20.21
CA MET A 171 -4.86 13.46 -20.43
C MET A 171 -4.63 12.51 -21.61
N ILE A 172 -3.46 12.61 -22.21
CA ILE A 172 -2.95 11.67 -23.23
C ILE A 172 -2.19 10.60 -22.46
N VAL A 173 -2.83 9.43 -22.27
CA VAL A 173 -2.33 8.36 -21.40
C VAL A 173 -1.68 7.28 -22.22
N LYS A 174 -0.43 6.94 -21.87
CA LYS A 174 0.27 5.74 -22.31
C LYS A 174 0.43 4.78 -21.11
N VAL A 175 0.57 3.50 -21.41
CA VAL A 175 0.75 2.44 -20.40
C VAL A 175 2.00 1.66 -20.70
N THR A 176 2.76 1.28 -19.69
CA THR A 176 3.78 0.25 -19.78
C THR A 176 3.45 -0.88 -18.83
N GLU A 177 3.65 -2.14 -19.26
CA GLU A 177 3.28 -3.31 -18.49
C GLU A 177 4.19 -4.49 -18.84
N ILE A 178 4.57 -5.24 -17.84
CA ILE A 178 5.42 -6.43 -17.99
C ILE A 178 4.60 -7.71 -18.25
N ASP A 179 3.40 -7.80 -17.65
CA ASP A 179 2.48 -8.92 -17.88
C ASP A 179 1.80 -8.78 -19.25
N PRO A 180 2.03 -9.72 -20.18
CA PRO A 180 1.44 -9.65 -21.52
C PRO A 180 -0.09 -9.68 -21.54
N ILE A 181 -0.73 -10.28 -20.52
CA ILE A 181 -2.20 -10.30 -20.41
C ILE A 181 -2.70 -8.92 -20.02
N CYS A 182 -2.09 -8.29 -19.04
CA CYS A 182 -2.45 -6.93 -18.63
C CYS A 182 -2.12 -5.92 -19.74
N ALA A 183 -1.01 -6.08 -20.44
CA ALA A 183 -0.67 -5.24 -21.61
C ALA A 183 -1.72 -5.36 -22.73
N MET A 184 -2.15 -6.57 -23.04
CA MET A 184 -3.23 -6.80 -24.02
C MET A 184 -4.54 -6.15 -23.55
N GLN A 185 -4.89 -6.25 -22.28
CA GLN A 185 -6.07 -5.59 -21.74
C GLN A 185 -5.99 -4.06 -21.87
N ALA A 186 -4.80 -3.46 -21.63
CA ALA A 186 -4.60 -2.04 -21.86
C ALA A 186 -4.87 -1.63 -23.32
N CYS A 187 -4.37 -2.42 -24.28
CA CYS A 187 -4.65 -2.21 -25.71
C CYS A 187 -6.15 -2.30 -26.01
N MET A 188 -6.84 -3.31 -25.45
CA MET A 188 -8.29 -3.48 -25.64
C MET A 188 -9.12 -2.35 -25.02
N ASP A 189 -8.62 -1.77 -23.93
CA ASP A 189 -9.21 -0.60 -23.29
C ASP A 189 -8.87 0.73 -24.03
N GLY A 190 -8.11 0.65 -25.12
CA GLY A 190 -7.79 1.77 -26.02
C GLY A 190 -6.63 2.64 -25.52
N PHE A 191 -5.70 2.07 -24.76
CA PHE A 191 -4.46 2.73 -24.40
C PHE A 191 -3.32 2.29 -25.32
N GLU A 192 -2.40 3.21 -25.63
CA GLU A 192 -1.13 2.90 -26.26
C GLU A 192 -0.21 2.25 -25.23
N VAL A 193 0.21 1.00 -25.51
CA VAL A 193 1.20 0.30 -24.67
C VAL A 193 2.57 0.52 -25.26
N VAL A 194 3.49 1.02 -24.43
CA VAL A 194 4.83 1.45 -24.85
C VAL A 194 5.91 0.81 -23.98
N SER A 195 7.14 0.77 -24.49
CA SER A 195 8.31 0.53 -23.67
C SER A 195 8.47 1.68 -22.67
N PRO A 196 8.89 1.42 -21.42
CA PRO A 196 9.16 2.50 -20.46
C PRO A 196 10.37 3.35 -20.86
N TYR A 197 11.18 2.90 -21.81
CA TYR A 197 12.42 3.55 -22.21
C TYR A 197 12.36 4.08 -23.64
N ILE A 198 13.01 5.22 -23.89
CA ILE A 198 13.13 5.80 -25.24
C ILE A 198 13.82 4.76 -26.16
N ASN A 199 13.21 4.54 -27.32
CA ASN A 199 13.66 3.56 -28.34
C ASN A 199 13.70 2.10 -27.84
N GLY A 200 13.03 1.77 -26.73
CA GLY A 200 13.02 0.43 -26.16
C GLY A 200 14.33 0.00 -25.48
N GLU A 201 15.30 0.89 -25.36
CA GLU A 201 16.60 0.65 -24.72
C GLU A 201 16.58 1.18 -23.29
N ASN A 202 17.05 0.37 -22.33
CA ASN A 202 17.23 0.78 -20.95
C ASN A 202 18.47 1.67 -20.79
N ASN A 203 18.32 2.93 -21.15
CA ASN A 203 19.37 3.95 -21.02
C ASN A 203 19.12 4.90 -19.84
N GLY A 204 18.19 4.55 -18.96
CA GLY A 204 17.79 5.37 -17.80
C GLY A 204 16.83 6.52 -18.13
N THR A 205 16.41 6.68 -19.38
CA THR A 205 15.48 7.74 -19.79
C THR A 205 14.11 7.14 -20.09
N LEU A 206 13.07 7.60 -19.38
CA LEU A 206 11.68 7.19 -19.60
C LEU A 206 11.08 7.87 -20.81
N GLU A 207 10.20 7.18 -21.53
CA GLU A 207 9.38 7.77 -22.60
C GLU A 207 8.17 8.49 -21.97
N CYS A 208 8.22 9.80 -21.91
CA CYS A 208 7.13 10.65 -21.36
C CYS A 208 6.46 11.49 -22.46
#